data_defc850d8d31861a6401e7c8b5b7183b
#
_entry.id   defc850d8d31861a6401e7c8b5b7183b
#
_cell.length_a   1.000
_cell.length_b   1.000
_cell.length_c   1.000
_cell.angle_alpha   90.00
_cell.angle_beta   90.00
_cell.angle_gamma   90.00
#
_symmetry.space_group_name_H-M   'P 1'
#
loop_
_entity.id
_entity.type
_entity.pdbx_description
1 polymer ?
#
loop_
_entity_poly.entity_id
_entity_poly.type
_entity_poly.pdbx_seq_one_letter_code
_entity_poly.pdbx_strand_id
1 'polypeptide(L)'
;SSKSATVEGVVARGRAAEAILEELARTEAQGASGGRSGVRRRQRPQREPGFVLHARPWSESSMVVDVLTAHCGRVFLVARGAKRPGSNLRGLLTPFSPLALTWTGKKEAKVLTQAEWLGALAALRGEALLSGFYVNELVLRLTEREDVHPGLFQSYVHVLSALADEDPAVRQTGLRSFEAELLAHCGWGLALEDRDLQKGAEWFLLTPEGALKGVEGTPEDAANLPFASMLWPKTVAAAAACGSAERKSRIAALSPREMKRLRELLKTAIDLHLEGR
;
A
#
# COMPACT_ATOMS: atom_id res chain seq x y z
N SER A 1 7.88 -33.91 7.52
CA SER A 1 8.56 -32.78 8.21
C SER A 1 8.42 -31.43 7.49
N SER A 2 8.34 -31.39 6.14
CA SER A 2 8.27 -30.12 5.39
C SER A 2 6.92 -29.40 5.52
N LYS A 3 5.79 -30.12 5.53
CA LYS A 3 4.45 -29.52 5.62
C LYS A 3 4.14 -28.87 6.98
N SER A 4 4.72 -29.38 8.08
CA SER A 4 4.52 -28.83 9.43
C SER A 4 5.19 -27.46 9.61
N ALA A 5 6.41 -27.30 9.08
CA ALA A 5 7.14 -26.03 9.13
C ALA A 5 6.44 -24.92 8.31
N THR A 6 5.77 -25.28 7.20
CA THR A 6 5.03 -24.34 6.35
C THR A 6 3.78 -23.79 7.07
N VAL A 7 3.04 -24.66 7.79
CA VAL A 7 1.84 -24.27 8.54
C VAL A 7 2.20 -23.36 9.73
N GLU A 8 3.25 -23.69 10.48
CA GLU A 8 3.75 -22.84 11.57
C GLU A 8 4.20 -21.45 11.07
N GLY A 9 4.87 -21.41 9.91
CA GLY A 9 5.29 -20.16 9.28
C GLY A 9 4.11 -19.26 8.85
N VAL A 10 3.05 -19.85 8.29
CA VAL A 10 1.81 -19.12 7.91
C VAL A 10 1.07 -18.58 9.13
N VAL A 11 0.95 -19.40 10.18
CA VAL A 11 0.31 -19.00 11.45
C VAL A 11 1.11 -17.91 12.17
N ALA A 12 2.44 -17.96 12.14
CA ALA A 12 3.29 -16.92 12.74
C ALA A 12 3.18 -15.58 11.96
N ARG A 13 3.08 -15.63 10.63
CA ARG A 13 2.89 -14.45 9.76
C ARG A 13 1.53 -13.78 9.98
N GLY A 14 0.46 -14.57 10.10
CA GLY A 14 -0.87 -14.06 10.45
C GLY A 14 -0.88 -13.33 11.78
N ARG A 15 -0.28 -13.91 12.82
CA ARG A 15 -0.18 -13.31 14.16
C ARG A 15 0.58 -11.98 14.19
N ALA A 16 1.62 -11.82 13.36
CA ALA A 16 2.38 -10.57 13.31
C ALA A 16 1.57 -9.43 12.67
N ALA A 17 0.85 -9.72 11.59
CA ALA A 17 -0.06 -8.75 10.98
C ALA A 17 -1.21 -8.40 11.93
N GLU A 18 -1.81 -9.40 12.60
CA GLU A 18 -2.84 -9.21 13.62
C GLU A 18 -2.34 -8.35 14.77
N ALA A 19 -1.13 -8.58 15.29
CA ALA A 19 -0.56 -7.78 16.37
C ALA A 19 -0.39 -6.29 15.98
N ILE A 20 0.00 -5.99 14.75
CA ILE A 20 0.08 -4.62 14.24
C ILE A 20 -1.32 -4.01 14.13
N LEU A 21 -2.29 -4.77 13.63
CA LEU A 21 -3.68 -4.32 13.52
C LEU A 21 -4.36 -4.16 14.90
N GLU A 22 -4.01 -5.00 15.88
CA GLU A 22 -4.43 -4.83 17.27
C GLU A 22 -3.84 -3.57 17.92
N GLU A 23 -2.58 -3.25 17.65
CA GLU A 23 -1.97 -2.01 18.14
C GLU A 23 -2.64 -0.79 17.50
N LEU A 24 -3.03 -0.86 16.22
CA LEU A 24 -3.89 0.12 15.57
C LEU A 24 -5.19 0.32 16.35
N ALA A 25 -5.93 -0.75 16.61
CA ALA A 25 -7.21 -0.70 17.32
C ALA A 25 -7.06 -0.13 18.73
N ARG A 26 -5.97 -0.43 19.44
CA ARG A 26 -5.66 0.16 20.76
C ARG A 26 -5.42 1.66 20.68
N THR A 27 -4.69 2.11 19.66
CA THR A 27 -4.37 3.53 19.45
C THR A 27 -5.64 4.31 19.10
N GLU A 28 -6.53 3.74 18.28
CA GLU A 28 -7.84 4.30 17.97
C GLU A 28 -8.74 4.42 19.20
N ALA A 29 -8.80 3.38 20.04
CA ALA A 29 -9.59 3.38 21.26
C ALA A 29 -9.11 4.43 22.28
N GLN A 30 -7.79 4.65 22.39
CA GLN A 30 -7.22 5.69 23.25
C GLN A 30 -7.49 7.09 22.72
N GLY A 31 -7.52 7.27 21.40
CA GLY A 31 -7.90 8.53 20.74
C GLY A 31 -9.39 8.88 20.91
N ALA A 32 -10.27 7.89 20.97
CA ALA A 32 -11.71 8.06 21.10
C ALA A 32 -12.15 8.43 22.54
N SER A 33 -11.42 8.01 23.57
CA SER A 33 -11.73 8.28 24.97
C SER A 33 -11.43 9.73 25.44
N GLY A 34 -10.74 10.52 24.61
CA GLY A 34 -10.33 11.91 24.89
C GLY A 34 -11.28 13.01 24.39
N GLY A 35 -12.50 12.71 23.97
CA GLY A 35 -13.38 13.65 23.29
C GLY A 35 -14.50 14.24 24.11
N ARG A 36 -14.32 15.45 24.65
CA ARG A 36 -15.39 16.48 24.78
C ARG A 36 -14.80 17.86 24.53
N SER A 37 -15.34 18.51 23.49
CA SER A 37 -15.31 19.94 23.12
C SER A 37 -14.00 20.73 23.32
N GLY A 38 -13.47 21.23 22.23
CA GLY A 38 -12.41 22.24 22.21
C GLY A 38 -11.49 21.99 21.02
N VAL A 39 -11.17 23.06 20.28
CA VAL A 39 -10.20 23.10 19.19
C VAL A 39 -9.17 21.97 19.33
N ARG A 40 -9.14 21.02 18.36
CA ARG A 40 -8.18 19.90 18.34
C ARG A 40 -6.76 20.49 18.41
N ARG A 41 -6.24 20.62 19.62
CA ARG A 41 -4.83 20.80 19.87
C ARG A 41 -4.18 19.57 19.26
N ARG A 42 -3.41 19.69 18.16
CA ARG A 42 -2.61 18.60 17.58
C ARG A 42 -1.77 18.01 18.72
N GLN A 43 -2.27 16.92 19.31
CA GLN A 43 -1.54 16.19 20.34
C GLN A 43 -0.26 15.65 19.69
N ARG A 44 0.82 15.67 20.45
CA ARG A 44 2.07 15.02 20.03
C ARG A 44 1.77 13.53 19.85
N PRO A 45 2.00 12.93 18.69
CA PRO A 45 1.76 11.51 18.53
C PRO A 45 2.64 10.74 19.52
N GLN A 46 2.00 9.88 20.31
CA GLN A 46 2.68 8.97 21.23
C GLN A 46 2.43 7.55 20.73
N ARG A 47 3.50 6.79 20.51
CA ARG A 47 3.44 5.40 20.05
C ARG A 47 2.62 5.20 18.76
N GLU A 48 2.74 6.13 17.82
CA GLU A 48 2.06 6.06 16.53
C GLU A 48 2.60 4.87 15.71
N PRO A 49 1.76 3.92 15.30
CA PRO A 49 2.18 2.80 14.47
C PRO A 49 2.62 3.29 13.08
N GLY A 50 3.73 2.78 12.59
CA GLY A 50 4.27 3.20 11.29
C GLY A 50 5.28 2.24 10.72
N PHE A 51 5.52 2.38 9.41
CA PHE A 51 6.54 1.67 8.66
C PHE A 51 7.49 2.64 8.00
N VAL A 52 8.78 2.38 8.09
CA VAL A 52 9.78 3.12 7.32
C VAL A 52 9.66 2.75 5.84
N LEU A 53 9.33 3.73 5.01
CA LEU A 53 9.29 3.58 3.56
C LEU A 53 10.68 3.78 2.96
N HIS A 54 11.38 4.84 3.41
CA HIS A 54 12.71 5.19 2.93
C HIS A 54 13.53 5.82 4.05
N ALA A 55 14.80 5.44 4.15
CA ALA A 55 15.75 5.99 5.12
C ALA A 55 17.05 6.37 4.42
N ARG A 56 17.58 7.56 4.71
CA ARG A 56 18.85 8.03 4.13
C ARG A 56 19.69 8.83 5.14
N PRO A 57 21.01 8.82 5.00
CA PRO A 57 21.87 9.70 5.77
C PRO A 57 21.51 11.17 5.54
N TRP A 58 21.53 11.98 6.60
CA TRP A 58 21.27 13.42 6.53
C TRP A 58 22.50 14.24 6.91
N SER A 59 23.18 13.84 7.96
CA SER A 59 24.42 14.46 8.45
C SER A 59 25.38 13.38 8.94
N GLU A 60 26.50 13.76 9.54
CA GLU A 60 27.46 12.81 10.11
C GLU A 60 26.81 11.83 11.10
N SER A 61 25.88 12.29 11.93
CA SER A 61 25.26 11.49 12.98
C SER A 61 23.76 11.25 12.81
N SER A 62 23.08 11.91 11.86
CA SER A 62 21.63 11.89 11.73
C SER A 62 21.18 11.16 10.46
N MET A 63 19.95 10.68 10.50
CA MET A 63 19.21 10.11 9.35
C MET A 63 17.92 10.89 9.14
N VAL A 64 17.40 10.89 7.93
CA VAL A 64 16.02 11.26 7.64
C VAL A 64 15.28 10.05 7.14
N VAL A 65 14.02 9.94 7.56
CA VAL A 65 13.16 8.83 7.21
C VAL A 65 11.79 9.32 6.78
N ASP A 66 11.27 8.78 5.70
CA ASP A 66 9.87 8.86 5.32
C ASP A 66 9.13 7.65 5.89
N VAL A 67 8.05 7.87 6.60
CA VAL A 67 7.30 6.85 7.33
C VAL A 67 5.84 6.91 6.93
N LEU A 68 5.24 5.78 6.59
CA LEU A 68 3.78 5.64 6.51
C LEU A 68 3.27 5.34 7.91
N THR A 69 2.36 6.15 8.40
CA THR A 69 1.75 6.02 9.73
C THR A 69 0.27 5.66 9.63
N ALA A 70 -0.26 5.10 10.70
CA ALA A 70 -1.64 4.66 10.74
C ALA A 70 -2.64 5.83 10.72
N HIS A 71 -2.35 6.91 11.47
CA HIS A 71 -3.32 8.00 11.71
C HIS A 71 -2.83 9.38 11.29
N CYS A 72 -1.55 9.52 10.92
CA CYS A 72 -0.96 10.82 10.56
C CYS A 72 -0.55 10.90 9.08
N GLY A 73 -0.89 9.89 8.26
CA GLY A 73 -0.46 9.81 6.87
C GLY A 73 1.04 9.56 6.74
N ARG A 74 1.64 10.02 5.65
CA ARG A 74 3.08 9.93 5.42
C ARG A 74 3.82 11.08 6.11
N VAL A 75 4.75 10.75 7.01
CA VAL A 75 5.47 11.73 7.85
C VAL A 75 6.97 11.71 7.56
N PHE A 76 7.58 12.88 7.50
CA PHE A 76 9.02 13.05 7.32
C PHE A 76 9.69 13.35 8.65
N LEU A 77 10.58 12.45 9.09
CA LEU A 77 11.22 12.49 10.40
C LEU A 77 12.74 12.63 10.29
N VAL A 78 13.32 13.44 11.19
CA VAL A 78 14.76 13.55 11.42
C VAL A 78 15.11 12.75 12.66
N ALA A 79 15.86 11.67 12.50
CA ALA A 79 16.39 10.82 13.56
C ALA A 79 17.78 11.29 13.95
N ARG A 80 17.86 12.17 14.95
CA ARG A 80 19.13 12.73 15.43
C ARG A 80 19.95 11.67 16.14
N GLY A 81 21.25 11.60 15.84
CA GLY A 81 22.15 10.64 16.47
C GLY A 81 21.95 9.19 16.05
N ALA A 82 21.08 8.90 15.09
CA ALA A 82 20.79 7.53 14.64
C ALA A 82 22.01 6.78 14.09
N LYS A 83 23.02 7.51 13.57
CA LYS A 83 24.26 6.92 13.03
C LYS A 83 25.37 6.77 14.08
N ARG A 84 25.19 7.30 15.30
CA ARG A 84 26.22 7.19 16.34
C ARG A 84 26.45 5.73 16.74
N PRO A 85 27.71 5.35 17.07
CA PRO A 85 27.98 4.06 17.67
C PRO A 85 27.10 3.87 18.91
N GLY A 86 26.48 2.70 19.07
CA GLY A 86 25.57 2.41 20.18
C GLY A 86 24.15 2.98 20.06
N SER A 87 23.79 3.64 18.95
CA SER A 87 22.41 4.07 18.72
C SER A 87 21.52 2.89 18.35
N ASN A 88 20.48 2.63 19.15
CA ASN A 88 19.45 1.61 18.86
C ASN A 88 18.61 1.97 17.62
N LEU A 89 18.53 3.27 17.26
CA LEU A 89 17.72 3.74 16.14
C LEU A 89 18.21 3.21 14.79
N ARG A 90 19.54 3.02 14.62
CA ARG A 90 20.10 2.59 13.33
C ARG A 90 19.58 1.23 12.88
N GLY A 91 19.41 0.30 13.81
CA GLY A 91 18.88 -1.05 13.52
C GLY A 91 17.37 -1.09 13.35
N LEU A 92 16.65 -0.11 13.93
CA LEU A 92 15.20 -0.03 13.87
C LEU A 92 14.70 0.66 12.61
N LEU A 93 15.39 1.71 12.14
CA LEU A 93 14.97 2.54 11.01
C LEU A 93 15.28 1.89 9.65
N THR A 94 14.81 0.67 9.48
CA THR A 94 14.95 -0.11 8.24
C THR A 94 13.58 -0.27 7.55
N PRO A 95 13.53 -0.31 6.21
CA PRO A 95 12.29 -0.55 5.48
C PRO A 95 11.57 -1.82 5.95
N PHE A 96 10.24 -1.78 5.90
CA PHE A 96 9.34 -2.89 6.26
C PHE A 96 9.28 -3.26 7.74
N SER A 97 10.01 -2.56 8.61
CA SER A 97 9.96 -2.78 10.06
C SER A 97 8.76 -2.05 10.67
N PRO A 98 7.84 -2.75 11.34
CA PRO A 98 6.75 -2.13 12.06
C PRO A 98 7.25 -1.50 13.36
N LEU A 99 6.99 -0.22 13.53
CA LEU A 99 7.48 0.58 14.64
C LEU A 99 6.35 1.36 15.31
N ALA A 100 6.42 1.51 16.63
CA ALA A 100 5.71 2.55 17.35
C ALA A 100 6.62 3.78 17.46
N LEU A 101 6.17 4.90 16.92
CA LEU A 101 6.96 6.10 16.73
C LEU A 101 6.42 7.25 17.56
N THR A 102 7.33 8.01 18.16
CA THR A 102 7.01 9.26 18.85
C THR A 102 7.89 10.37 18.29
N TRP A 103 7.30 11.50 17.94
CA TRP A 103 8.04 12.64 17.40
C TRP A 103 7.54 13.98 17.90
N THR A 104 8.32 15.01 17.69
CA THR A 104 7.97 16.39 18.04
C THR A 104 8.26 17.32 16.86
N GLY A 105 7.64 18.49 16.89
CA GLY A 105 7.81 19.51 15.85
C GLY A 105 6.51 19.82 15.12
N LYS A 106 6.41 21.06 14.62
CA LYS A 106 5.26 21.56 13.85
C LYS A 106 5.58 21.73 12.36
N LYS A 107 6.86 21.73 12.02
CA LYS A 107 7.34 21.88 10.63
C LYS A 107 7.20 20.55 9.89
N GLU A 108 7.33 20.58 8.59
CA GLU A 108 7.34 19.40 7.73
C GLU A 108 8.36 18.35 8.21
N ALA A 109 9.60 18.76 8.43
CA ALA A 109 10.63 17.91 9.05
C ALA A 109 10.44 17.89 10.57
N LYS A 110 9.90 16.80 11.09
CA LYS A 110 9.69 16.57 12.53
C LYS A 110 10.87 15.83 13.13
N VAL A 111 11.08 15.92 14.43
CA VAL A 111 12.17 15.25 15.13
C VAL A 111 11.66 13.97 15.77
N LEU A 112 12.17 12.83 15.33
CA LEU A 112 11.93 11.54 15.97
C LEU A 112 12.57 11.54 17.36
N THR A 113 11.76 11.25 18.38
CA THR A 113 12.20 11.19 19.78
C THR A 113 12.30 9.77 20.29
N GLN A 114 11.43 8.86 19.80
CA GLN A 114 11.40 7.46 20.22
C GLN A 114 10.92 6.58 19.07
N ALA A 115 11.51 5.39 18.97
CA ALA A 115 11.06 4.33 18.10
C ALA A 115 11.17 3.00 18.86
N GLU A 116 10.10 2.22 18.84
CA GLU A 116 10.01 0.89 19.44
C GLU A 116 9.58 -0.11 18.38
N TRP A 117 10.16 -1.28 18.41
CA TRP A 117 9.79 -2.36 17.51
C TRP A 117 8.46 -3.02 17.93
N LEU A 118 7.52 -3.16 17.02
CA LEU A 118 6.19 -3.74 17.26
C LEU A 118 6.10 -5.24 16.97
N GLY A 119 7.18 -5.87 16.50
CA GLY A 119 7.17 -7.28 16.14
C GLY A 119 7.72 -7.53 14.74
N ALA A 120 7.84 -8.78 14.32
CA ALA A 120 8.38 -9.13 13.02
C ALA A 120 7.26 -9.47 12.03
N LEU A 121 7.19 -8.71 10.93
CA LEU A 121 6.71 -9.30 9.68
C LEU A 121 7.79 -10.23 9.14
N ALA A 122 7.38 -11.28 8.41
CA ALA A 122 8.37 -12.15 7.78
C ALA A 122 9.27 -11.35 6.83
N ALA A 123 10.57 -11.59 6.90
CA ALA A 123 11.55 -10.87 6.10
C ALA A 123 11.33 -11.13 4.61
N LEU A 124 11.17 -10.07 3.84
CA LEU A 124 11.09 -10.13 2.39
C LEU A 124 12.48 -10.50 1.81
N ARG A 125 12.51 -11.39 0.83
CA ARG A 125 13.76 -11.86 0.19
C ARG A 125 13.59 -11.95 -1.33
N GLY A 126 14.69 -11.82 -2.07
CA GLY A 126 14.70 -11.97 -3.52
C GLY A 126 13.67 -11.05 -4.21
N GLU A 127 12.84 -11.61 -5.08
CA GLU A 127 11.80 -10.87 -5.82
C GLU A 127 10.77 -10.20 -4.90
N ALA A 128 10.42 -10.83 -3.77
CA ALA A 128 9.51 -10.24 -2.79
C ALA A 128 10.07 -8.95 -2.19
N LEU A 129 11.38 -8.90 -1.93
CA LEU A 129 12.06 -7.69 -1.45
C LEU A 129 12.00 -6.56 -2.49
N LEU A 130 12.24 -6.86 -3.77
CA LEU A 130 12.12 -5.88 -4.85
C LEU A 130 10.68 -5.37 -4.98
N SER A 131 9.70 -6.27 -4.86
CA SER A 131 8.28 -5.90 -4.84
C SER A 131 7.92 -5.02 -3.64
N GLY A 132 8.51 -5.27 -2.48
CA GLY A 132 8.36 -4.42 -1.30
C GLY A 132 8.90 -3.00 -1.54
N PHE A 133 10.09 -2.86 -2.12
CA PHE A 133 10.62 -1.54 -2.50
C PHE A 133 9.77 -0.84 -3.55
N TYR A 134 9.21 -1.57 -4.51
CA TYR A 134 8.26 -1.02 -5.46
C TYR A 134 7.00 -0.49 -4.75
N VAL A 135 6.43 -1.24 -3.80
CA VAL A 135 5.31 -0.79 -2.96
C VAL A 135 5.65 0.51 -2.22
N ASN A 136 6.84 0.58 -1.60
CA ASN A 136 7.30 1.79 -0.91
C ASN A 136 7.40 2.98 -1.87
N GLU A 137 7.96 2.77 -3.07
CA GLU A 137 8.09 3.81 -4.09
C GLU A 137 6.73 4.34 -4.54
N LEU A 138 5.75 3.45 -4.74
CA LEU A 138 4.38 3.85 -5.08
C LEU A 138 3.78 4.75 -3.99
N VAL A 139 3.88 4.36 -2.72
CA VAL A 139 3.38 5.18 -1.61
C VAL A 139 4.09 6.52 -1.57
N LEU A 140 5.41 6.55 -1.72
CA LEU A 140 6.20 7.79 -1.70
C LEU A 140 5.80 8.75 -2.83
N ARG A 141 5.48 8.24 -4.02
CA ARG A 141 5.16 9.06 -5.18
C ARG A 141 3.70 9.47 -5.26
N LEU A 142 2.77 8.60 -4.84
CA LEU A 142 1.33 8.82 -5.03
C LEU A 142 0.65 9.49 -3.84
N THR A 143 1.27 9.49 -2.65
CA THR A 143 0.69 10.15 -1.47
C THR A 143 1.44 11.43 -1.11
N GLU A 144 0.73 12.38 -0.54
CA GLU A 144 1.33 13.59 0.01
C GLU A 144 1.68 13.42 1.49
N ARG A 145 2.56 14.28 2.00
CA ARG A 145 2.93 14.28 3.42
C ARG A 145 1.78 14.79 4.26
N GLU A 146 1.55 14.12 5.40
CA GLU A 146 0.51 14.47 6.38
C GLU A 146 -0.92 14.39 5.82
N ASP A 147 -1.09 13.80 4.63
CA ASP A 147 -2.39 13.48 4.10
C ASP A 147 -2.79 12.06 4.53
N VAL A 148 -3.90 11.97 5.28
CA VAL A 148 -4.36 10.72 5.87
C VAL A 148 -5.30 10.03 4.89
N HIS A 149 -4.90 8.87 4.40
CA HIS A 149 -5.74 8.00 3.58
C HIS A 149 -6.28 6.85 4.43
N PRO A 150 -7.55 6.88 4.86
CA PRO A 150 -8.15 5.81 5.65
C PRO A 150 -8.01 4.46 4.93
N GLY A 151 -7.52 3.46 5.64
CA GLY A 151 -7.34 2.10 5.09
C GLY A 151 -6.01 1.87 4.36
N LEU A 152 -5.28 2.89 3.91
CA LEU A 152 -4.01 2.70 3.21
C LEU A 152 -2.97 1.96 4.07
N PHE A 153 -2.91 2.27 5.35
CA PHE A 153 -2.00 1.58 6.27
C PHE A 153 -2.34 0.08 6.37
N GLN A 154 -3.61 -0.27 6.45
CA GLN A 154 -4.06 -1.68 6.46
C GLN A 154 -3.72 -2.38 5.14
N SER A 155 -3.97 -1.71 4.01
CA SER A 155 -3.60 -2.24 2.69
C SER A 155 -2.10 -2.49 2.58
N TYR A 156 -1.27 -1.60 3.16
CA TYR A 156 0.18 -1.75 3.22
C TYR A 156 0.61 -2.95 4.07
N VAL A 157 0.01 -3.14 5.27
CA VAL A 157 0.26 -4.33 6.10
C VAL A 157 -0.09 -5.61 5.36
N HIS A 158 -1.25 -5.61 4.68
CA HIS A 158 -1.70 -6.78 3.93
C HIS A 158 -0.80 -7.14 2.75
N VAL A 159 -0.32 -6.14 1.99
CA VAL A 159 0.58 -6.43 0.85
C VAL A 159 1.93 -6.96 1.33
N LEU A 160 2.50 -6.41 2.41
CA LEU A 160 3.76 -6.93 2.97
C LEU A 160 3.60 -8.38 3.45
N SER A 161 2.47 -8.71 4.09
CA SER A 161 2.15 -10.08 4.50
C SER A 161 2.01 -11.02 3.31
N ALA A 162 1.33 -10.58 2.25
CA ALA A 162 1.18 -11.36 1.02
C ALA A 162 2.52 -11.57 0.29
N LEU A 163 3.37 -10.53 0.23
CA LEU A 163 4.70 -10.61 -0.39
C LEU A 163 5.63 -11.59 0.35
N ALA A 164 5.44 -11.77 1.64
CA ALA A 164 6.20 -12.74 2.43
C ALA A 164 5.73 -14.19 2.25
N ASP A 165 4.66 -14.44 1.50
CA ASP A 165 4.16 -15.78 1.23
C ASP A 165 5.08 -16.54 0.26
N GLU A 166 5.13 -17.87 0.39
CA GLU A 166 5.91 -18.73 -0.49
C GLU A 166 5.24 -18.92 -1.85
N ASP A 167 3.89 -18.86 -1.89
CA ASP A 167 3.12 -19.01 -3.11
C ASP A 167 3.20 -17.76 -3.99
N PRO A 168 3.75 -17.87 -5.21
CA PRO A 168 3.79 -16.76 -6.16
C PRO A 168 2.40 -16.20 -6.50
N ALA A 169 1.35 -17.03 -6.49
CA ALA A 169 -0.01 -16.59 -6.78
C ALA A 169 -0.55 -15.66 -5.68
N VAL A 170 -0.26 -15.96 -4.41
CA VAL A 170 -0.61 -15.11 -3.26
C VAL A 170 0.13 -13.77 -3.36
N ARG A 171 1.44 -13.79 -3.66
CA ARG A 171 2.24 -12.56 -3.85
C ARG A 171 1.69 -11.70 -4.97
N GLN A 172 1.38 -12.28 -6.13
CA GLN A 172 0.82 -11.56 -7.28
C GLN A 172 -0.55 -10.96 -6.95
N THR A 173 -1.44 -11.74 -6.35
CA THR A 173 -2.76 -11.27 -5.93
C THR A 173 -2.66 -10.12 -4.94
N GLY A 174 -1.82 -10.24 -3.92
CA GLY A 174 -1.60 -9.19 -2.93
C GLY A 174 -1.08 -7.90 -3.55
N LEU A 175 -0.09 -8.00 -4.44
CA LEU A 175 0.50 -6.84 -5.11
C LEU A 175 -0.51 -6.13 -6.02
N ARG A 176 -1.27 -6.88 -6.83
CA ARG A 176 -2.31 -6.28 -7.70
C ARG A 176 -3.45 -5.66 -6.90
N SER A 177 -3.87 -6.31 -5.79
CA SER A 177 -4.86 -5.74 -4.87
C SER A 177 -4.38 -4.41 -4.29
N PHE A 178 -3.14 -4.36 -3.82
CA PHE A 178 -2.56 -3.15 -3.25
C PHE A 178 -2.49 -1.99 -4.24
N GLU A 179 -2.05 -2.24 -5.48
CA GLU A 179 -2.00 -1.20 -6.52
C GLU A 179 -3.37 -0.58 -6.79
N ALA A 180 -4.41 -1.41 -6.92
CA ALA A 180 -5.77 -0.93 -7.13
C ALA A 180 -6.32 -0.19 -5.89
N GLU A 181 -6.00 -0.67 -4.69
CA GLU A 181 -6.39 -0.02 -3.42
C GLU A 181 -5.68 1.32 -3.24
N LEU A 182 -4.39 1.41 -3.54
CA LEU A 182 -3.64 2.65 -3.47
C LEU A 182 -4.22 3.72 -4.39
N LEU A 183 -4.53 3.38 -5.65
CA LEU A 183 -5.22 4.28 -6.57
C LEU A 183 -6.55 4.76 -5.99
N ALA A 184 -7.35 3.85 -5.41
CA ALA A 184 -8.62 4.20 -4.80
C ALA A 184 -8.45 5.12 -3.59
N HIS A 185 -7.48 4.86 -2.71
CA HIS A 185 -7.17 5.72 -1.56
C HIS A 185 -6.72 7.12 -1.98
N CYS A 186 -6.03 7.24 -3.10
CA CYS A 186 -5.62 8.54 -3.67
C CYS A 186 -6.73 9.26 -4.45
N GLY A 187 -7.95 8.68 -4.53
CA GLY A 187 -9.06 9.26 -5.29
C GLY A 187 -9.03 8.96 -6.79
N TRP A 188 -8.17 8.05 -7.23
CA TRP A 188 -7.99 7.65 -8.65
C TRP A 188 -8.41 6.20 -8.89
N GLY A 189 -9.31 5.69 -8.05
CA GLY A 189 -9.82 4.33 -8.17
C GLY A 189 -10.49 4.09 -9.52
N LEU A 190 -10.14 2.99 -10.15
CA LEU A 190 -10.78 2.56 -11.39
C LEU A 190 -12.23 2.21 -11.11
N ALA A 191 -13.14 2.67 -11.96
CA ALA A 191 -14.58 2.43 -11.83
C ALA A 191 -15.17 2.02 -13.17
N LEU A 192 -16.12 1.07 -13.10
CA LEU A 192 -16.94 0.66 -14.23
C LEU A 192 -18.30 1.38 -14.12
N GLU A 193 -18.78 1.94 -15.23
CA GLU A 193 -20.11 2.51 -15.26
C GLU A 193 -21.17 1.42 -15.42
N ASP A 194 -22.19 1.41 -14.56
CA ASP A 194 -23.27 0.43 -14.59
C ASP A 194 -23.97 0.34 -15.95
N ARG A 195 -24.13 1.46 -16.63
CA ARG A 195 -24.72 1.50 -17.97
C ARG A 195 -23.96 0.68 -19.00
N ASP A 196 -22.62 0.63 -18.91
CA ASP A 196 -21.78 -0.11 -19.84
C ASP A 196 -21.87 -1.61 -19.57
N LEU A 197 -22.00 -1.99 -18.30
CA LEU A 197 -22.27 -3.37 -17.89
C LEU A 197 -23.67 -3.83 -18.34
N GLN A 198 -24.70 -2.97 -18.21
CA GLN A 198 -26.07 -3.24 -18.65
C GLN A 198 -26.18 -3.40 -20.18
N LYS A 199 -25.37 -2.67 -20.95
CA LYS A 199 -25.27 -2.83 -22.40
C LYS A 199 -24.49 -4.06 -22.84
N GLY A 200 -23.93 -4.82 -21.90
CA GLY A 200 -23.20 -6.06 -22.18
C GLY A 200 -21.79 -5.83 -22.74
N ALA A 201 -21.16 -4.71 -22.42
CA ALA A 201 -19.78 -4.46 -22.83
C ALA A 201 -18.84 -5.56 -22.31
N GLU A 202 -18.07 -6.14 -23.21
CA GLU A 202 -17.07 -7.19 -22.89
C GLU A 202 -15.62 -6.62 -22.88
N TRP A 203 -15.45 -5.41 -23.40
CA TRP A 203 -14.17 -4.71 -23.49
C TRP A 203 -14.28 -3.30 -22.94
N PHE A 204 -13.22 -2.84 -22.29
CA PHE A 204 -13.14 -1.55 -21.63
C PHE A 204 -11.88 -0.80 -22.04
N LEU A 205 -12.01 0.50 -22.26
CA LEU A 205 -10.93 1.43 -22.52
C LEU A 205 -10.64 2.24 -21.26
N LEU A 206 -9.36 2.34 -20.88
CA LEU A 206 -8.92 3.28 -19.85
C LEU A 206 -8.83 4.69 -20.46
N THR A 207 -9.57 5.62 -19.91
CA THR A 207 -9.53 7.03 -20.35
C THR A 207 -8.34 7.78 -19.72
N PRO A 208 -7.92 8.93 -20.29
CA PRO A 208 -6.88 9.76 -19.68
C PRO A 208 -7.21 10.21 -18.25
N GLU A 209 -8.50 10.32 -17.91
CA GLU A 209 -8.99 10.69 -16.57
C GLU A 209 -9.00 9.51 -15.60
N GLY A 210 -8.60 8.30 -16.03
CA GLY A 210 -8.54 7.10 -15.19
C GLY A 210 -9.86 6.31 -15.11
N ALA A 211 -10.89 6.62 -15.90
CA ALA A 211 -12.14 5.86 -15.93
C ALA A 211 -12.06 4.68 -16.92
N LEU A 212 -12.78 3.60 -16.63
CA LEU A 212 -12.96 2.45 -17.52
C LEU A 212 -14.32 2.58 -18.24
N LYS A 213 -14.29 2.84 -19.54
CA LYS A 213 -15.48 2.97 -20.39
C LYS A 213 -15.65 1.73 -21.26
N GLY A 214 -16.87 1.19 -21.29
CA GLY A 214 -17.25 0.09 -22.16
C GLY A 214 -17.16 0.46 -23.63
N VAL A 215 -16.66 -0.48 -24.43
CA VAL A 215 -16.56 -0.35 -25.90
C VAL A 215 -17.56 -1.31 -26.52
N GLU A 216 -18.41 -0.76 -27.42
CA GLU A 216 -19.36 -1.55 -28.21
C GLU A 216 -18.62 -2.20 -29.39
N GLY A 217 -18.87 -3.50 -29.63
CA GLY A 217 -18.27 -4.25 -30.74
C GLY A 217 -17.49 -5.49 -30.32
N THR A 218 -16.97 -6.20 -31.31
CA THR A 218 -16.17 -7.40 -31.11
C THR A 218 -14.68 -7.05 -30.87
N PRO A 219 -13.87 -7.99 -30.32
CA PRO A 219 -12.42 -7.81 -30.21
C PRO A 219 -11.75 -7.55 -31.57
N GLU A 220 -12.34 -8.04 -32.64
CA GLU A 220 -11.83 -7.85 -34.01
C GLU A 220 -12.08 -6.42 -34.51
N ASP A 221 -13.25 -5.84 -34.18
CA ASP A 221 -13.55 -4.42 -34.44
C ASP A 221 -12.61 -3.52 -33.65
N ALA A 222 -12.37 -3.89 -32.39
CA ALA A 222 -11.47 -3.20 -31.49
C ALA A 222 -9.98 -3.33 -31.88
N ALA A 223 -9.57 -4.45 -32.52
CA ALA A 223 -8.21 -4.66 -32.98
C ALA A 223 -7.77 -3.67 -34.08
N ASN A 224 -8.74 -3.12 -34.81
CA ASN A 224 -8.51 -2.09 -35.83
C ASN A 224 -8.50 -0.66 -35.29
N LEU A 225 -8.80 -0.45 -33.99
CA LEU A 225 -8.71 0.86 -33.37
C LEU A 225 -7.25 1.21 -33.03
N PRO A 226 -6.85 2.48 -33.18
CA PRO A 226 -5.48 2.94 -32.84
C PRO A 226 -5.10 2.66 -31.39
N PHE A 227 -6.03 2.26 -30.52
CA PHE A 227 -5.83 1.98 -29.09
C PHE A 227 -6.11 0.51 -28.73
N ALA A 228 -6.07 -0.43 -29.66
CA ALA A 228 -6.36 -1.86 -29.39
C ALA A 228 -5.52 -2.43 -28.23
N SER A 229 -4.30 -1.92 -28.06
CA SER A 229 -3.43 -2.29 -26.92
C SER A 229 -3.93 -1.78 -25.55
N MET A 230 -4.83 -0.80 -25.54
CA MET A 230 -5.43 -0.19 -24.33
C MET A 230 -6.81 -0.75 -23.99
N LEU A 231 -7.24 -1.80 -24.67
CA LEU A 231 -8.50 -2.46 -24.39
C LEU A 231 -8.32 -3.59 -23.38
N TRP A 232 -9.18 -3.61 -22.38
CA TRP A 232 -9.11 -4.53 -21.25
C TRP A 232 -10.35 -5.42 -21.22
N PRO A 233 -10.18 -6.76 -21.07
CA PRO A 233 -11.33 -7.67 -20.92
C PRO A 233 -12.17 -7.32 -19.69
N LYS A 234 -13.46 -7.55 -19.73
CA LYS A 234 -14.41 -7.33 -18.64
C LYS A 234 -13.95 -7.95 -17.32
N THR A 235 -13.42 -9.17 -17.35
CA THR A 235 -12.90 -9.86 -16.15
C THR A 235 -11.78 -9.07 -15.48
N VAL A 236 -10.85 -8.54 -16.27
CA VAL A 236 -9.72 -7.74 -15.80
C VAL A 236 -10.19 -6.38 -15.29
N ALA A 237 -11.06 -5.70 -16.05
CA ALA A 237 -11.62 -4.41 -15.68
C ALA A 237 -12.44 -4.52 -14.37
N ALA A 238 -13.27 -5.55 -14.24
CA ALA A 238 -14.04 -5.81 -13.03
C ALA A 238 -13.16 -6.14 -11.81
N ALA A 239 -12.07 -6.89 -11.99
CA ALA A 239 -11.14 -7.17 -10.90
C ALA A 239 -10.40 -5.93 -10.42
N ALA A 240 -10.09 -4.98 -11.32
CA ALA A 240 -9.45 -3.72 -10.97
C ALA A 240 -10.39 -2.73 -10.28
N ALA A 241 -11.65 -2.66 -10.73
CA ALA A 241 -12.63 -1.66 -10.32
C ALA A 241 -13.51 -2.06 -9.13
N CYS A 242 -13.55 -3.33 -8.74
CA CYS A 242 -14.39 -3.78 -7.62
C CYS A 242 -13.91 -3.27 -6.26
N GLY A 243 -14.81 -3.27 -5.27
CA GLY A 243 -14.49 -2.92 -3.89
C GLY A 243 -13.48 -3.87 -3.24
N SER A 244 -12.81 -3.41 -2.20
CA SER A 244 -11.72 -4.15 -1.52
C SER A 244 -12.13 -5.55 -1.02
N ALA A 245 -13.38 -5.71 -0.57
CA ALA A 245 -13.90 -6.98 -0.06
C ALA A 245 -13.88 -8.11 -1.10
N GLU A 246 -14.19 -7.81 -2.36
CA GLU A 246 -14.25 -8.78 -3.45
C GLU A 246 -12.96 -8.86 -4.27
N ARG A 247 -12.12 -7.83 -4.21
CA ARG A 247 -10.95 -7.65 -5.09
C ARG A 247 -10.00 -8.84 -5.05
N LYS A 248 -9.60 -9.27 -3.88
CA LYS A 248 -8.66 -10.40 -3.71
C LYS A 248 -9.21 -11.67 -4.34
N SER A 249 -10.48 -11.97 -4.12
CA SER A 249 -11.16 -13.15 -4.70
C SER A 249 -11.23 -13.07 -6.22
N ARG A 250 -11.61 -11.92 -6.78
CA ARG A 250 -11.67 -11.72 -8.23
C ARG A 250 -10.30 -11.80 -8.89
N ILE A 251 -9.28 -11.20 -8.29
CA ILE A 251 -7.90 -11.27 -8.81
C ILE A 251 -7.36 -12.70 -8.74
N ALA A 252 -7.60 -13.43 -7.64
CA ALA A 252 -7.16 -14.81 -7.49
C ALA A 252 -7.82 -15.78 -8.50
N ALA A 253 -9.01 -15.45 -9.02
CA ALA A 253 -9.72 -16.23 -10.03
C ALA A 253 -9.23 -15.98 -11.47
N LEU A 254 -8.38 -14.98 -11.70
CA LEU A 254 -7.87 -14.66 -13.04
C LEU A 254 -6.89 -15.73 -13.53
N SER A 255 -6.99 -16.06 -14.82
CA SER A 255 -5.98 -16.87 -15.50
C SER A 255 -4.63 -16.16 -15.56
N PRO A 256 -3.51 -16.86 -15.79
CA PRO A 256 -2.20 -16.22 -15.91
C PRO A 256 -2.14 -15.13 -17.00
N ARG A 257 -2.89 -15.30 -18.09
CA ARG A 257 -3.00 -14.31 -19.17
C ARG A 257 -3.73 -13.05 -18.70
N GLU A 258 -4.83 -13.22 -18.01
CA GLU A 258 -5.61 -12.10 -17.44
C GLU A 258 -4.85 -11.39 -16.33
N MET A 259 -4.11 -12.12 -15.49
CA MET A 259 -3.24 -11.53 -14.47
C MET A 259 -2.16 -10.62 -15.08
N LYS A 260 -1.56 -11.03 -16.21
CA LYS A 260 -0.63 -10.19 -16.97
C LYS A 260 -1.33 -8.92 -17.47
N ARG A 261 -2.55 -9.05 -18.03
CA ARG A 261 -3.35 -7.90 -18.49
C ARG A 261 -3.74 -6.97 -17.33
N LEU A 262 -4.11 -7.51 -16.17
CA LEU A 262 -4.38 -6.70 -14.97
C LEU A 262 -3.14 -5.90 -14.54
N ARG A 263 -1.97 -6.52 -14.55
CA ARG A 263 -0.71 -5.82 -14.26
C ARG A 263 -0.48 -4.65 -15.22
N GLU A 264 -0.71 -4.85 -16.51
CA GLU A 264 -0.57 -3.81 -17.54
C GLU A 264 -1.57 -2.67 -17.30
N LEU A 265 -2.85 -2.98 -17.03
CA LEU A 265 -3.88 -1.98 -16.72
C LEU A 265 -3.50 -1.12 -15.52
N LEU A 266 -3.16 -1.75 -14.40
CA LEU A 266 -2.81 -1.03 -13.18
C LEU A 266 -1.54 -0.20 -13.34
N LYS A 267 -0.54 -0.72 -14.07
CA LYS A 267 0.66 0.05 -14.41
C LYS A 267 0.31 1.28 -15.24
N THR A 268 -0.51 1.14 -16.28
CA THR A 268 -0.94 2.26 -17.11
C THR A 268 -1.69 3.30 -16.29
N ALA A 269 -2.61 2.87 -15.41
CA ALA A 269 -3.35 3.76 -14.53
C ALA A 269 -2.43 4.51 -13.55
N ILE A 270 -1.43 3.85 -12.97
CA ILE A 270 -0.42 4.46 -12.10
C ILE A 270 0.42 5.48 -12.88
N ASP A 271 0.91 5.11 -14.07
CA ASP A 271 1.77 5.98 -14.89
C ASP A 271 1.04 7.28 -15.29
N LEU A 272 -0.26 7.21 -15.62
CA LEU A 272 -1.08 8.40 -15.89
C LEU A 272 -1.05 9.43 -14.74
N HIS A 273 -1.00 8.98 -13.51
CA HIS A 273 -0.99 9.86 -12.34
C HIS A 273 0.43 10.27 -11.90
N LEU A 274 1.47 9.54 -12.32
CA LEU A 274 2.86 9.90 -12.07
C LEU A 274 3.39 10.94 -13.07
N GLU A 275 2.95 10.89 -14.34
CA GLU A 275 3.38 11.83 -15.39
C GLU A 275 2.76 13.22 -15.24
N GLY A 276 1.67 13.35 -14.51
CA GLY A 276 1.00 14.63 -14.23
C GLY A 276 1.55 15.40 -13.01
N ARG A 277 2.63 14.92 -12.38
CA ARG A 277 3.24 15.53 -11.17
C ARG A 277 4.68 16.03 -11.41
#